data_bde34918734881ceeb2c548cecd511d3
#
_entry.id   bde34918734881ceeb2c548cecd511d3
#
_cell.length_a   1.000
_cell.length_b   1.000
_cell.length_c   1.000
_cell.angle_alpha   90.00
_cell.angle_beta   90.00
_cell.angle_gamma   90.00
#
_symmetry.space_group_name_H-M   'P 1'
#
loop_
_entity.id
_entity.type
_entity.pdbx_description
1 polymer ?
#
loop_
_entity_poly.entity_id
_entity_poly.type
_entity_poly.pdbx_seq_one_letter_code
_entity_poly.pdbx_strand_id
1 'polypeptide(L)'
;MLPSFEYLQVTNEWYRLFTVALTHGGFLHLGFNMYSLMVLGNPLEAAYGKQKFLIVFFFSLLTGSLTSAYFASLYSASVGASGAIFGLFGALAIVGKRIGADIRSIVVIVGINFAFGFALGGVDWRAHLGGLIGGVVAAQLVMVRAL
;
A
#
# COMPACT_ATOMS: atom_id res chain seq x y z
N MET A 1 -14.78 -5.45 -1.20
CA MET A 1 -14.20 -4.74 -2.34
C MET A 1 -14.38 -3.25 -2.16
N LEU A 2 -13.45 -2.43 -2.64
CA LEU A 2 -13.54 -0.97 -2.60
C LEU A 2 -14.11 -0.46 -3.92
N PRO A 3 -15.27 0.18 -3.92
CA PRO A 3 -15.90 0.78 -5.10
C PRO A 3 -15.40 2.20 -5.38
N SER A 4 -16.00 2.89 -6.35
CA SER A 4 -15.72 4.30 -6.66
C SER A 4 -16.10 5.24 -5.52
N PHE A 5 -15.55 6.46 -5.56
CA PHE A 5 -15.83 7.50 -4.58
C PHE A 5 -17.31 7.92 -4.55
N GLU A 6 -17.94 8.01 -5.72
CA GLU A 6 -19.37 8.33 -5.84
C GLU A 6 -20.24 7.28 -5.14
N TYR A 7 -19.93 6.01 -5.30
CA TYR A 7 -20.63 4.94 -4.60
C TYR A 7 -20.49 5.09 -3.07
N LEU A 8 -19.27 5.38 -2.57
CA LEU A 8 -19.05 5.60 -1.14
C LEU A 8 -19.85 6.78 -0.60
N GLN A 9 -19.97 7.87 -1.38
CA GLN A 9 -20.77 9.03 -1.00
C GLN A 9 -22.26 8.71 -0.88
N VAL A 10 -22.80 7.95 -1.84
CA VAL A 10 -24.23 7.60 -1.89
C VAL A 10 -24.60 6.59 -0.80
N THR A 11 -23.74 5.57 -0.58
CA THR A 11 -24.03 4.46 0.35
C THR A 11 -23.56 4.72 1.77
N ASN A 12 -22.70 5.72 1.98
CA ASN A 12 -22.02 6.01 3.24
C ASN A 12 -21.15 4.85 3.79
N GLU A 13 -20.64 3.97 2.89
CA GLU A 13 -19.85 2.79 3.25
C GLU A 13 -18.34 3.08 3.35
N TRP A 14 -17.96 4.18 3.98
CA TRP A 14 -16.55 4.63 4.13
C TRP A 14 -15.63 3.62 4.82
N TYR A 15 -16.18 2.70 5.61
CA TYR A 15 -15.41 1.60 6.22
C TYR A 15 -14.67 0.74 5.19
N ARG A 16 -15.13 0.72 3.93
CA ARG A 16 -14.50 -0.02 2.84
C ARG A 16 -13.10 0.47 2.51
N LEU A 17 -12.77 1.73 2.83
CA LEU A 17 -11.42 2.27 2.67
C LEU A 17 -10.38 1.47 3.48
N PHE A 18 -10.79 0.85 4.57
CA PHE A 18 -9.95 0.01 5.42
C PHE A 18 -10.19 -1.49 5.20
N THR A 19 -11.43 -1.91 5.10
CA THR A 19 -11.76 -3.34 4.99
C THR A 19 -11.39 -3.94 3.63
N VAL A 20 -11.09 -3.12 2.62
CA VAL A 20 -10.53 -3.58 1.33
C VAL A 20 -9.27 -4.42 1.52
N ALA A 21 -8.45 -4.12 2.52
CA ALA A 21 -7.24 -4.88 2.84
C ALA A 21 -7.51 -6.34 3.24
N LEU A 22 -8.73 -6.65 3.68
CA LEU A 22 -9.15 -8.00 4.07
C LEU A 22 -9.72 -8.81 2.89
N THR A 23 -9.99 -8.17 1.76
CA THR A 23 -10.55 -8.83 0.57
C THR A 23 -9.45 -9.12 -0.45
N HIS A 24 -9.44 -10.31 -1.03
CA HIS A 24 -8.43 -10.72 -2.01
C HIS A 24 -9.07 -11.45 -3.20
N GLY A 25 -8.48 -11.29 -4.37
CA GLY A 25 -8.96 -11.89 -5.63
C GLY A 25 -8.65 -13.38 -5.79
N GLY A 26 -8.08 -14.03 -4.75
CA GLY A 26 -7.76 -15.46 -4.75
C GLY A 26 -6.59 -15.78 -3.82
N PHE A 27 -6.32 -17.07 -3.62
CA PHE A 27 -5.29 -17.56 -2.69
C PHE A 27 -3.87 -17.08 -3.04
N LEU A 28 -3.52 -17.01 -4.33
CA LEU A 28 -2.22 -16.52 -4.77
C LEU A 28 -2.06 -15.03 -4.45
N HIS A 29 -3.10 -14.23 -4.71
CA HIS A 29 -3.09 -12.80 -4.39
C HIS A 29 -2.94 -12.58 -2.87
N LEU A 30 -3.67 -13.33 -2.04
CA LEU A 30 -3.52 -13.31 -0.59
C LEU A 30 -2.09 -13.72 -0.18
N GLY A 31 -1.58 -14.83 -0.72
CA GLY A 31 -0.24 -15.33 -0.41
C GLY A 31 0.86 -14.33 -0.73
N PHE A 32 0.81 -13.69 -1.90
CA PHE A 32 1.78 -12.64 -2.27
C PHE A 32 1.68 -11.42 -1.37
N ASN A 33 0.46 -10.99 -1.00
CA ASN A 33 0.30 -9.89 -0.06
C ASN A 33 0.89 -10.21 1.32
N MET A 34 0.60 -11.40 1.86
CA MET A 34 1.12 -11.81 3.18
C MET A 34 2.63 -11.99 3.17
N TYR A 35 3.18 -12.61 2.13
CA TYR A 35 4.63 -12.74 1.96
C TYR A 35 5.32 -11.36 1.90
N SER A 36 4.79 -10.45 1.08
CA SER A 36 5.32 -9.09 0.96
C SER A 36 5.23 -8.33 2.27
N LEU A 37 4.10 -8.47 2.99
CA LEU A 37 3.93 -7.85 4.30
C LEU A 37 4.96 -8.35 5.30
N MET A 38 5.28 -9.65 5.33
CA MET A 38 6.34 -10.20 6.17
C MET A 38 7.73 -9.66 5.81
N VAL A 39 8.07 -9.71 4.52
CA VAL A 39 9.42 -9.33 4.05
C VAL A 39 9.70 -7.84 4.24
N LEU A 40 8.70 -6.99 4.02
CA LEU A 40 8.84 -5.53 4.13
C LEU A 40 8.52 -5.02 5.54
N GLY A 41 7.54 -5.62 6.19
CA GLY A 41 7.03 -5.17 7.49
C GLY A 41 7.96 -5.52 8.64
N ASN A 42 8.47 -6.75 8.69
CA ASN A 42 9.33 -7.20 9.79
C ASN A 42 10.55 -6.28 10.03
N PRO A 43 11.37 -5.92 9.03
CA PRO A 43 12.49 -5.03 9.23
C PRO A 43 12.07 -3.61 9.64
N LEU A 44 10.97 -3.09 9.12
CA LEU A 44 10.45 -1.78 9.50
C LEU A 44 9.92 -1.78 10.94
N GLU A 45 9.15 -2.80 11.33
CA GLU A 45 8.62 -2.94 12.68
C GLU A 45 9.76 -3.15 13.70
N ALA A 46 10.74 -3.99 13.37
CA ALA A 46 11.90 -4.23 14.23
C ALA A 46 12.73 -2.95 14.48
N ALA A 47 12.90 -2.13 13.43
CA ALA A 47 13.71 -0.92 13.51
C ALA A 47 13.00 0.26 14.21
N TYR A 48 11.71 0.42 14.01
CA TYR A 48 10.97 1.63 14.40
C TYR A 48 9.84 1.39 15.41
N GLY A 49 9.57 0.13 15.72
CA GLY A 49 8.53 -0.29 16.66
C GLY A 49 7.14 -0.36 16.04
N LYS A 50 6.29 -1.15 16.68
CA LYS A 50 4.95 -1.49 16.22
C LYS A 50 4.07 -0.27 15.92
N GLN A 51 4.09 0.74 16.79
CA GLN A 51 3.20 1.90 16.63
C GLN A 51 3.50 2.67 15.33
N LYS A 52 4.78 2.96 15.06
CA LYS A 52 5.18 3.69 13.85
C LYS A 52 4.94 2.86 12.59
N PHE A 53 5.22 1.56 12.65
CA PHE A 53 4.89 0.63 11.57
C PHE A 53 3.38 0.67 11.25
N LEU A 54 2.51 0.56 12.25
CA LEU A 54 1.05 0.61 12.06
C LEU A 54 0.57 1.95 11.50
N ILE A 55 1.14 3.07 11.96
CA ILE A 55 0.82 4.39 11.39
C ILE A 55 1.15 4.42 9.89
N VAL A 56 2.35 4.00 9.51
CA VAL A 56 2.74 3.93 8.10
C VAL A 56 1.82 3.02 7.31
N PHE A 57 1.55 1.82 7.82
CA PHE A 57 0.70 0.84 7.15
C PHE A 57 -0.73 1.37 6.92
N PHE A 58 -1.39 1.85 7.97
CA PHE A 58 -2.78 2.33 7.85
C PHE A 58 -2.91 3.64 7.09
N PHE A 59 -1.94 4.55 7.22
CA PHE A 59 -1.93 5.77 6.42
C PHE A 59 -1.75 5.46 4.93
N SER A 60 -0.87 4.52 4.59
CA SER A 60 -0.67 4.05 3.22
C SER A 60 -1.90 3.34 2.67
N LEU A 61 -2.56 2.52 3.49
CA LEU A 61 -3.83 1.89 3.13
C LEU A 61 -4.88 2.95 2.79
N LEU A 62 -5.04 3.94 3.65
CA LEU A 62 -6.03 5.01 3.47
C LEU A 62 -5.75 5.83 2.20
N THR A 63 -4.51 6.29 2.00
CA THR A 63 -4.13 7.08 0.81
C THR A 63 -4.26 6.26 -0.46
N GLY A 64 -3.87 4.99 -0.45
CA GLY A 64 -4.06 4.07 -1.57
C GLY A 64 -5.54 3.86 -1.91
N SER A 65 -6.35 3.60 -0.89
CA SER A 65 -7.80 3.42 -1.05
C SER A 65 -8.49 4.68 -1.55
N LEU A 66 -8.16 5.85 -1.02
CA LEU A 66 -8.72 7.12 -1.50
C LEU A 66 -8.32 7.41 -2.95
N THR A 67 -7.06 7.17 -3.32
CA THR A 67 -6.60 7.35 -4.70
C THR A 67 -7.32 6.39 -5.63
N SER A 68 -7.44 5.12 -5.25
CA SER A 68 -8.20 4.14 -6.01
C SER A 68 -9.65 4.57 -6.19
N ALA A 69 -10.36 4.84 -5.10
CA ALA A 69 -11.77 5.21 -5.16
C ALA A 69 -12.02 6.46 -6.00
N TYR A 70 -11.18 7.49 -5.87
CA TYR A 70 -11.35 8.77 -6.58
C TYR A 70 -11.12 8.66 -8.09
N PHE A 71 -10.14 7.86 -8.51
CA PHE A 71 -9.79 7.68 -9.93
C PHE A 71 -10.36 6.41 -10.56
N ALA A 72 -11.11 5.61 -9.79
CA ALA A 72 -11.75 4.41 -10.30
C ALA A 72 -12.95 4.75 -11.19
N SER A 73 -13.20 3.93 -12.20
CA SER A 73 -14.47 3.97 -12.92
C SER A 73 -15.59 3.39 -12.04
N LEU A 74 -16.84 3.76 -12.32
CA LEU A 74 -18.03 3.28 -11.61
C LEU A 74 -18.14 1.74 -11.56
N TYR A 75 -17.54 1.06 -12.55
CA TYR A 75 -17.63 -0.40 -12.73
C TYR A 75 -16.38 -1.13 -12.25
N SER A 76 -15.38 -0.42 -11.70
CA SER A 76 -14.17 -1.04 -11.17
C SER A 76 -14.26 -1.19 -9.65
N ALA A 77 -13.69 -2.28 -9.15
CA ALA A 77 -13.56 -2.50 -7.71
C ALA A 77 -12.15 -2.95 -7.38
N SER A 78 -11.56 -2.34 -6.36
CA SER A 78 -10.25 -2.70 -5.84
C SER A 78 -10.35 -3.76 -4.73
N VAL A 79 -9.32 -4.58 -4.59
CA VAL A 79 -9.18 -5.61 -3.55
C VAL A 79 -7.73 -5.75 -3.12
N GLY A 80 -7.52 -6.07 -1.84
CA GLY A 80 -6.21 -6.44 -1.30
C GLY A 80 -5.55 -5.38 -0.43
N ALA A 81 -4.55 -5.82 0.32
CA ALA A 81 -3.70 -4.97 1.15
C ALA A 81 -2.56 -4.30 0.37
N SER A 82 -2.50 -4.51 -0.94
CA SER A 82 -1.35 -4.12 -1.77
C SER A 82 -1.08 -2.61 -1.75
N GLY A 83 -2.10 -1.76 -1.63
CA GLY A 83 -1.90 -0.32 -1.44
C GLY A 83 -1.05 -0.01 -0.20
N ALA A 84 -1.37 -0.63 0.94
CA ALA A 84 -0.56 -0.50 2.16
C ALA A 84 0.85 -1.07 1.98
N ILE A 85 0.99 -2.21 1.30
CA ILE A 85 2.28 -2.86 1.03
C ILE A 85 3.16 -1.97 0.14
N PHE A 86 2.59 -1.30 -0.88
CA PHE A 86 3.31 -0.30 -1.66
C PHE A 86 3.76 0.88 -0.79
N GLY A 87 2.99 1.25 0.22
CA GLY A 87 3.43 2.21 1.22
C GLY A 87 4.63 1.75 2.04
N LEU A 88 4.73 0.46 2.36
CA LEU A 88 5.94 -0.09 3.01
C LEU A 88 7.16 -0.02 2.09
N PHE A 89 7.02 -0.21 0.78
CA PHE A 89 8.10 0.08 -0.18
C PHE A 89 8.50 1.56 -0.15
N GLY A 90 7.52 2.47 -0.09
CA GLY A 90 7.78 3.90 0.06
C GLY A 90 8.52 4.24 1.35
N ALA A 91 8.12 3.64 2.45
CA ALA A 91 8.81 3.80 3.73
C ALA A 91 10.25 3.28 3.67
N LEU A 92 10.47 2.10 3.08
CA LEU A 92 11.81 1.55 2.89
C LEU A 92 12.69 2.41 1.97
N ALA A 93 12.12 3.05 0.96
CA ALA A 93 12.87 3.99 0.12
C ALA A 93 13.43 5.19 0.93
N ILE A 94 12.70 5.62 1.98
CA ILE A 94 13.11 6.73 2.85
C ILE A 94 14.11 6.27 3.93
N VAL A 95 13.81 5.19 4.62
CA VAL A 95 14.59 4.79 5.81
C VAL A 95 15.49 3.57 5.56
N GLY A 96 15.35 2.92 4.42
CA GLY A 96 15.97 1.62 4.16
C GLY A 96 17.49 1.60 4.27
N LYS A 97 18.19 2.67 3.86
CA LYS A 97 19.65 2.77 4.02
C LYS A 97 20.08 2.63 5.48
N ARG A 98 19.26 3.09 6.44
CA ARG A 98 19.57 3.03 7.87
C ARG A 98 19.40 1.63 8.47
N ILE A 99 18.58 0.80 7.84
CA ILE A 99 18.31 -0.59 8.24
C ILE A 99 18.94 -1.62 7.31
N GLY A 100 19.83 -1.19 6.41
CA GLY A 100 20.56 -2.07 5.50
C GLY A 100 19.74 -2.64 4.35
N ALA A 101 18.59 -2.02 3.99
CA ALA A 101 17.77 -2.47 2.87
C ALA A 101 18.43 -2.14 1.52
N ASP A 102 18.29 -3.06 0.57
CA ASP A 102 18.73 -2.84 -0.82
C ASP A 102 17.70 -1.99 -1.59
N ILE A 103 17.94 -0.68 -1.62
CA ILE A 103 17.06 0.28 -2.30
C ILE A 103 16.94 0.00 -3.80
N ARG A 104 17.99 -0.52 -4.45
CA ARG A 104 17.96 -0.85 -5.87
C ARG A 104 16.93 -1.94 -6.15
N SER A 105 16.96 -3.02 -5.38
CA SER A 105 15.97 -4.10 -5.48
C SER A 105 14.55 -3.61 -5.21
N ILE A 106 14.35 -2.71 -4.24
CA ILE A 106 13.05 -2.09 -3.97
C ILE A 106 12.53 -1.35 -5.20
N VAL A 107 13.35 -0.49 -5.81
CA VAL A 107 12.96 0.29 -7.00
C VAL A 107 12.62 -0.64 -8.18
N VAL A 108 13.42 -1.70 -8.40
CA VAL A 108 13.16 -2.68 -9.46
C VAL A 108 11.85 -3.41 -9.24
N ILE A 109 11.58 -3.89 -8.02
CA ILE A 109 10.34 -4.61 -7.69
C ILE A 109 9.12 -3.69 -7.89
N VAL A 110 9.19 -2.46 -7.39
CA VAL A 110 8.11 -1.45 -7.57
C VAL A 110 7.89 -1.19 -9.06
N GLY A 111 8.95 -0.96 -9.82
CA GLY A 111 8.87 -0.71 -11.26
C GLY A 111 8.24 -1.88 -12.03
N ILE A 112 8.65 -3.11 -11.74
CA ILE A 112 8.06 -4.32 -12.33
C ILE A 112 6.56 -4.42 -12.01
N ASN A 113 6.17 -4.19 -10.75
CA ASN A 113 4.75 -4.25 -10.38
C ASN A 113 3.90 -3.21 -11.11
N PHE A 114 4.40 -1.98 -11.28
CA PHE A 114 3.71 -0.97 -12.09
C PHE A 114 3.63 -1.36 -13.56
N ALA A 115 4.74 -1.86 -14.15
CA ALA A 115 4.77 -2.29 -15.54
C ALA A 115 3.74 -3.41 -15.79
N PHE A 116 3.68 -4.43 -14.93
CA PHE A 116 2.68 -5.48 -15.03
C PHE A 116 1.25 -4.97 -14.82
N GLY A 117 1.03 -4.07 -13.87
CA GLY A 117 -0.27 -3.47 -13.62
C GLY A 117 -0.83 -2.73 -14.84
N PHE A 118 0.03 -2.02 -15.58
CA PHE A 118 -0.36 -1.34 -16.82
C PHE A 118 -0.53 -2.30 -18.00
N ALA A 119 0.35 -3.29 -18.14
CA ALA A 119 0.38 -4.16 -19.32
C ALA A 119 -0.69 -5.25 -19.30
N LEU A 120 -0.96 -5.87 -18.15
CA LEU A 120 -1.83 -7.04 -18.06
C LEU A 120 -3.23 -6.72 -17.53
N GLY A 121 -3.44 -5.56 -16.95
CA GLY A 121 -4.68 -5.23 -16.25
C GLY A 121 -4.86 -6.04 -14.95
N GLY A 122 -5.99 -5.88 -14.28
CA GLY A 122 -6.31 -6.64 -13.05
C GLY A 122 -5.57 -6.22 -11.79
N VAL A 123 -4.59 -5.31 -11.90
CA VAL A 123 -3.87 -4.70 -10.78
C VAL A 123 -4.29 -3.24 -10.66
N ASP A 124 -4.69 -2.85 -9.46
CA ASP A 124 -5.07 -1.46 -9.19
C ASP A 124 -3.82 -0.60 -8.95
N TRP A 125 -3.21 -0.14 -10.05
CA TRP A 125 -2.04 0.73 -10.00
C TRP A 125 -2.29 2.05 -9.26
N ARG A 126 -3.56 2.51 -9.17
CA ARG A 126 -3.95 3.75 -8.47
C ARG A 126 -3.77 3.57 -6.97
N ALA A 127 -4.27 2.44 -6.43
CA ALA A 127 -4.06 2.07 -5.03
C ALA A 127 -2.57 1.94 -4.70
N HIS A 128 -1.77 1.35 -5.62
CA HIS A 128 -0.32 1.21 -5.45
C HIS A 128 0.39 2.58 -5.42
N LEU A 129 0.06 3.47 -6.35
CA LEU A 129 0.66 4.81 -6.39
C LEU A 129 0.30 5.64 -5.16
N GLY A 130 -0.99 5.68 -4.81
CA GLY A 130 -1.46 6.40 -3.63
C GLY A 130 -0.85 5.86 -2.34
N GLY A 131 -0.76 4.53 -2.22
CA GLY A 131 -0.12 3.86 -1.10
C GLY A 131 1.37 4.17 -1.01
N LEU A 132 2.10 4.08 -2.12
CA LEU A 132 3.54 4.40 -2.21
C LEU A 132 3.83 5.83 -1.72
N ILE A 133 3.09 6.81 -2.24
CA ILE A 133 3.22 8.22 -1.84
C ILE A 133 2.88 8.38 -0.35
N GLY A 134 1.77 7.78 0.10
CA GLY A 134 1.38 7.80 1.51
C GLY A 134 2.45 7.24 2.43
N GLY A 135 3.08 6.13 2.05
CA GLY A 135 4.16 5.52 2.81
C GLY A 135 5.41 6.39 2.90
N VAL A 136 5.79 7.05 1.80
CA VAL A 136 6.89 8.04 1.78
C VAL A 136 6.59 9.16 2.79
N VAL A 137 5.40 9.76 2.70
CA VAL A 137 4.99 10.87 3.58
C VAL A 137 4.95 10.43 5.04
N ALA A 138 4.29 9.31 5.34
CA ALA A 138 4.17 8.79 6.69
C ALA A 138 5.55 8.45 7.29
N ALA A 139 6.44 7.81 6.52
CA ALA A 139 7.79 7.49 6.98
C ALA A 139 8.60 8.74 7.30
N GLN A 140 8.52 9.79 6.50
CA GLN A 140 9.17 11.08 6.77
C GLN A 140 8.65 11.70 8.07
N LEU A 141 7.34 11.64 8.31
CA LEU A 141 6.73 12.24 9.48
C LEU A 141 7.04 11.50 10.79
N VAL A 142 7.03 10.15 10.76
CA VAL A 142 7.08 9.36 12.00
C VAL A 142 8.36 8.55 12.19
N MET A 143 9.02 8.13 11.11
CA MET A 143 10.22 7.29 11.19
C MET A 143 11.51 8.12 11.15
N VAL A 144 11.57 9.17 10.33
CA VAL A 144 12.77 10.01 10.21
C VAL A 144 12.96 10.89 11.44
N ARG A 145 11.87 11.43 12.00
CA ARG A 145 11.93 12.32 13.19
C ARG A 145 12.28 11.60 14.51
N ALA A 146 12.36 10.28 14.50
CA ALA A 146 12.65 9.49 15.71
C ALA A 146 14.16 9.27 15.97
N LEU A 147 15.01 9.94 15.21
CA LEU A 147 16.47 9.90 15.29
C LEU A 147 17.04 11.28 15.59
#